data_db537fa2350578973b949a7a68f620f1
#
_entry.id   db537fa2350578973b949a7a68f620f1
#
_cell.length_a   1.000
_cell.length_b   1.000
_cell.length_c   1.000
_cell.angle_alpha   90.00
_cell.angle_beta   90.00
_cell.angle_gamma   90.00
#
_symmetry.space_group_name_H-M   'P 1'
#
loop_
_entity.id
_entity.type
_entity.pdbx_description
1 polymer ?
#
loop_
_entity_poly.entity_id
_entity_poly.type
_entity_poly.pdbx_seq_one_letter_code
_entity_poly.pdbx_strand_id
1 'polypeptide(L)'
;ISSIIRKMTTPAENVVVMTPVYNMFFDSILDNGRNVLESRLVYNDGKYSIDFVDLEEKLANPQTSMMILCNPHNPTGNIWDRDILDKIGKLCKKYHVLVVSDEIHCDITKPGISYIPFASVSDVCRDNCITCVAPTKTFNIAGIQTAAVIVADENIRHRVITGLETDHLAET
;
A
#
# COMPACT_ATOMS: atom_id res chain seq x y z
N ILE A 1 1.99 6.91 -6.27
CA ILE A 1 0.89 6.65 -5.29
C ILE A 1 -0.19 7.72 -5.43
N SER A 2 0.13 9.02 -5.41
CA SER A 2 -0.86 10.11 -5.51
C SER A 2 -1.80 9.95 -6.71
N SER A 3 -1.28 9.69 -7.91
CA SER A 3 -2.09 9.44 -9.13
C SER A 3 -2.98 8.20 -8.99
N ILE A 4 -2.48 7.14 -8.36
CA ILE A 4 -3.27 5.92 -8.08
C ILE A 4 -4.44 6.26 -7.16
N ILE A 5 -4.21 6.98 -6.07
CA ILE A 5 -5.26 7.41 -5.15
C ILE A 5 -6.33 8.21 -5.93
N ARG A 6 -5.92 9.21 -6.70
CA ARG A 6 -6.84 10.06 -7.46
C ARG A 6 -7.68 9.27 -8.47
N LYS A 7 -7.07 8.28 -9.13
CA LYS A 7 -7.74 7.51 -10.19
C LYS A 7 -8.60 6.37 -9.67
N MET A 8 -8.18 5.74 -8.56
CA MET A 8 -8.82 4.52 -8.06
C MET A 8 -9.84 4.76 -6.95
N THR A 9 -9.91 5.99 -6.44
CA THR A 9 -10.88 6.41 -5.42
C THR A 9 -11.66 7.64 -5.88
N THR A 10 -12.71 8.01 -5.16
CA THR A 10 -13.46 9.25 -5.37
C THR A 10 -13.21 10.25 -4.21
N PRO A 11 -13.42 11.57 -4.43
CA PRO A 11 -13.31 12.55 -3.36
C PRO A 11 -14.16 12.18 -2.14
N ALA A 12 -13.64 12.49 -0.95
CA ALA A 12 -14.21 12.18 0.36
C ALA A 12 -14.21 10.70 0.78
N GLU A 13 -13.75 9.77 -0.08
CA GLU A 13 -13.52 8.38 0.38
C GLU A 13 -12.33 8.30 1.34
N ASN A 14 -12.36 7.27 2.19
CA ASN A 14 -11.31 7.00 3.15
C ASN A 14 -10.22 6.12 2.55
N VAL A 15 -8.98 6.46 2.84
CA VAL A 15 -7.79 5.63 2.58
C VAL A 15 -7.17 5.24 3.91
N VAL A 16 -7.11 3.93 4.18
CA VAL A 16 -6.54 3.39 5.43
C VAL A 16 -5.02 3.36 5.35
N VAL A 17 -4.37 3.79 6.41
CA VAL A 17 -2.93 3.66 6.64
C VAL A 17 -2.65 3.13 8.04
N MET A 18 -1.61 2.31 8.21
CA MET A 18 -1.18 1.79 9.52
C MET A 18 -0.10 2.68 10.10
N THR A 19 -0.43 3.46 11.14
CA THR A 19 0.48 4.44 11.73
C THR A 19 1.24 3.92 12.96
N PRO A 20 2.52 4.40 13.21
CA PRO A 20 3.23 5.43 12.43
C PRO A 20 3.65 4.93 11.05
N VAL A 21 3.55 5.79 10.02
CA VAL A 21 3.89 5.46 8.64
C VAL A 21 4.52 6.67 7.94
N TYR A 22 5.08 6.46 6.77
CA TYR A 22 5.69 7.50 5.94
C TYR A 22 4.74 8.68 5.71
N ASN A 23 5.17 9.87 6.10
CA ASN A 23 4.31 11.07 6.13
C ASN A 23 3.75 11.47 4.76
N MET A 24 4.47 11.24 3.66
CA MET A 24 3.98 11.59 2.31
C MET A 24 2.72 10.82 1.88
N PHE A 25 2.34 9.75 2.59
CA PHE A 25 1.04 9.13 2.35
C PHE A 25 -0.11 10.03 2.78
N PHE A 26 0.04 10.77 3.88
CA PHE A 26 -0.95 11.75 4.33
C PHE A 26 -1.14 12.84 3.28
N ASP A 27 -0.04 13.44 2.81
CA ASP A 27 -0.09 14.47 1.76
C ASP A 27 -0.73 13.92 0.48
N SER A 28 -0.30 12.72 0.05
CA SER A 28 -0.87 12.07 -1.15
C SER A 28 -2.38 11.79 -1.04
N ILE A 29 -2.90 11.55 0.14
CA ILE A 29 -4.33 11.32 0.39
C ILE A 29 -5.08 12.65 0.46
N LEU A 30 -4.62 13.58 1.31
CA LEU A 30 -5.30 14.84 1.61
C LEU A 30 -5.30 15.80 0.42
N ASP A 31 -4.17 15.94 -0.28
CA ASP A 31 -4.06 16.81 -1.45
C ASP A 31 -4.95 16.38 -2.62
N ASN A 32 -5.37 15.11 -2.62
CA ASN A 32 -6.34 14.60 -3.58
C ASN A 32 -7.80 14.65 -3.07
N GLY A 33 -8.07 15.27 -1.92
CA GLY A 33 -9.40 15.41 -1.37
C GLY A 33 -10.00 14.11 -0.80
N ARG A 34 -9.16 13.16 -0.38
CA ARG A 34 -9.55 11.93 0.33
C ARG A 34 -9.28 12.09 1.82
N ASN A 35 -9.91 11.25 2.63
CA ASN A 35 -9.71 11.24 4.07
C ASN A 35 -8.68 10.19 4.48
N VAL A 36 -7.82 10.53 5.41
CA VAL A 36 -6.93 9.56 6.05
C VAL A 36 -7.67 8.84 7.17
N LEU A 37 -7.67 7.53 7.15
CA LEU A 37 -8.20 6.70 8.23
C LEU A 37 -7.07 5.88 8.84
N GLU A 38 -6.67 6.28 10.05
CA GLU A 38 -5.53 5.66 10.72
C GLU A 38 -5.93 4.41 11.48
N SER A 39 -5.23 3.30 11.21
CA SER A 39 -5.17 2.13 12.08
C SER A 39 -3.82 2.11 12.78
N ARG A 40 -3.82 2.31 14.10
CA ARG A 40 -2.58 2.48 14.85
C ARG A 40 -1.94 1.13 15.16
N LEU A 41 -0.66 1.02 14.82
CA LEU A 41 0.14 -0.12 15.23
C LEU A 41 0.33 -0.12 16.75
N VAL A 42 0.20 -1.29 17.35
CA VAL A 42 0.47 -1.49 18.79
C VAL A 42 1.96 -1.65 18.98
N TYR A 43 2.54 -0.81 19.84
CA TYR A 43 3.94 -0.94 20.25
C TYR A 43 4.02 -1.60 21.61
N ASN A 44 4.69 -2.73 21.68
CA ASN A 44 4.92 -3.44 22.93
C ASN A 44 6.31 -4.07 22.92
N ASP A 45 7.06 -3.82 23.97
CA ASP A 45 8.38 -4.45 24.22
C ASP A 45 9.34 -4.40 23.03
N GLY A 46 9.46 -3.22 22.40
CA GLY A 46 10.36 -2.98 21.27
C GLY A 46 9.82 -3.47 19.91
N LYS A 47 8.59 -3.96 19.84
CA LYS A 47 8.00 -4.50 18.61
C LYS A 47 6.67 -3.82 18.27
N TYR A 48 6.46 -3.63 16.99
CA TYR A 48 5.17 -3.19 16.46
C TYR A 48 4.37 -4.39 15.95
N SER A 49 3.07 -4.37 16.20
CA SER A 49 2.10 -5.36 15.71
C SER A 49 0.84 -4.68 15.23
N ILE A 50 0.04 -5.38 14.43
CA ILE A 50 -1.24 -4.88 13.92
C ILE A 50 -2.35 -5.20 14.91
N ASP A 51 -3.14 -4.20 15.30
CA ASP A 51 -4.43 -4.42 15.92
C ASP A 51 -5.45 -4.76 14.82
N PHE A 52 -5.71 -6.05 14.66
CA PHE A 52 -6.62 -6.50 13.61
C PHE A 52 -8.10 -6.17 13.92
N VAL A 53 -8.45 -5.89 15.16
CA VAL A 53 -9.82 -5.46 15.51
C VAL A 53 -10.03 -4.03 15.03
N ASP A 54 -9.08 -3.14 15.34
CA ASP A 54 -9.10 -1.76 14.85
C ASP A 54 -8.99 -1.69 13.32
N LEU A 55 -8.07 -2.46 12.72
CA LEU A 55 -7.91 -2.49 11.27
C LEU A 55 -9.19 -2.94 10.57
N GLU A 56 -9.83 -4.02 11.05
CA GLU A 56 -11.08 -4.51 10.46
C GLU A 56 -12.21 -3.48 10.59
N GLU A 57 -12.33 -2.78 11.73
CA GLU A 57 -13.28 -1.70 11.90
C GLU A 57 -13.10 -0.57 10.88
N LYS A 58 -11.84 -0.16 10.61
CA LYS A 58 -11.52 0.87 9.61
C LYS A 58 -11.84 0.41 8.19
N LEU A 59 -11.51 -0.85 7.86
CA LEU A 59 -11.81 -1.43 6.55
C LEU A 59 -13.31 -1.62 6.32
N ALA A 60 -14.07 -1.93 7.37
CA ALA A 60 -15.52 -2.13 7.30
C ALA A 60 -16.33 -0.82 7.15
N ASN A 61 -15.69 0.34 7.30
CA ASN A 61 -16.35 1.61 7.09
C ASN A 61 -16.79 1.73 5.62
N PRO A 62 -18.08 1.99 5.32
CA PRO A 62 -18.60 1.99 3.95
C PRO A 62 -17.99 3.06 3.03
N GLN A 63 -17.32 4.07 3.58
CA GLN A 63 -16.58 5.07 2.80
C GLN A 63 -15.14 4.65 2.52
N THR A 64 -14.66 3.53 3.07
CA THR A 64 -13.30 3.06 2.84
C THR A 64 -13.20 2.31 1.53
N SER A 65 -12.37 2.78 0.61
CA SER A 65 -12.17 2.19 -0.71
C SER A 65 -10.73 1.72 -0.97
N MET A 66 -9.77 2.19 -0.18
CA MET A 66 -8.36 1.89 -0.39
C MET A 66 -7.61 1.74 0.93
N MET A 67 -6.59 0.87 0.94
CA MET A 67 -5.58 0.77 1.98
C MET A 67 -4.20 0.92 1.36
N ILE A 68 -3.34 1.75 1.95
CA ILE A 68 -1.91 1.79 1.61
C ILE A 68 -1.16 0.91 2.60
N LEU A 69 -0.61 -0.18 2.10
CA LEU A 69 0.22 -1.12 2.84
C LEU A 69 1.69 -0.82 2.58
N CYS A 70 2.45 -0.48 3.61
CA CYS A 70 3.90 -0.33 3.52
C CYS A 70 4.58 -1.63 3.96
N ASN A 71 5.33 -2.29 3.06
CA ASN A 71 6.01 -3.54 3.35
C ASN A 71 7.29 -3.72 2.50
N PRO A 72 8.48 -3.64 3.08
CA PRO A 72 8.81 -3.36 4.50
C PRO A 72 8.30 -2.02 5.00
N HIS A 73 7.92 -1.96 6.28
CA HIS A 73 7.20 -0.82 6.86
C HIS A 73 8.13 0.30 7.31
N ASN A 74 7.92 1.51 6.80
CA ASN A 74 8.62 2.73 7.21
C ASN A 74 7.70 3.57 8.13
N PRO A 75 8.09 3.96 9.35
CA PRO A 75 9.45 3.93 9.91
C PRO A 75 9.78 2.74 10.82
N THR A 76 8.85 1.82 11.06
CA THR A 76 9.02 0.80 12.11
C THR A 76 10.03 -0.29 11.77
N GLY A 77 10.33 -0.49 10.48
CA GLY A 77 11.22 -1.54 10.00
C GLY A 77 10.60 -2.94 10.03
N ASN A 78 9.29 -3.05 10.28
CA ASN A 78 8.59 -4.33 10.22
C ASN A 78 8.59 -4.88 8.80
N ILE A 79 8.79 -6.19 8.70
CA ILE A 79 8.54 -6.99 7.50
C ILE A 79 7.43 -7.95 7.88
N TRP A 80 6.27 -7.78 7.24
CA TRP A 80 5.09 -8.59 7.56
C TRP A 80 5.25 -10.00 7.00
N ASP A 81 4.93 -11.00 7.82
CA ASP A 81 4.94 -12.41 7.39
C ASP A 81 3.75 -12.76 6.50
N ARG A 82 3.80 -13.98 5.91
CA ARG A 82 2.78 -14.45 4.97
C ARG A 82 1.38 -14.48 5.58
N ASP A 83 1.25 -14.90 6.83
CA ASP A 83 -0.05 -15.06 7.48
C ASP A 83 -0.70 -13.70 7.77
N ILE A 84 0.11 -12.73 8.19
CA ILE A 84 -0.31 -11.33 8.37
C ILE A 84 -0.76 -10.74 7.04
N LEU A 85 0.04 -10.90 5.97
CA LEU A 85 -0.28 -10.36 4.65
C LEU A 85 -1.55 -11.00 4.07
N ASP A 86 -1.71 -12.32 4.21
CA ASP A 86 -2.91 -13.04 3.74
C ASP A 86 -4.17 -12.57 4.49
N LYS A 87 -4.05 -12.38 5.81
CA LYS A 87 -5.14 -11.85 6.62
C LYS A 87 -5.54 -10.44 6.20
N ILE A 88 -4.59 -9.55 5.94
CA ILE A 88 -4.86 -8.20 5.38
C ILE A 88 -5.58 -8.33 4.05
N GLY A 89 -5.07 -9.16 3.13
CA GLY A 89 -5.66 -9.36 1.81
C GLY A 89 -7.11 -9.85 1.87
N LYS A 90 -7.39 -10.82 2.74
CA LYS A 90 -8.75 -11.35 2.97
C LYS A 90 -9.70 -10.31 3.54
N LEU A 91 -9.25 -9.50 4.51
CA LEU A 91 -10.05 -8.40 5.07
C LEU A 91 -10.35 -7.33 4.01
N CYS A 92 -9.33 -6.89 3.27
CA CYS A 92 -9.52 -5.91 2.21
C CYS A 92 -10.49 -6.42 1.13
N LYS A 93 -10.38 -7.69 0.72
CA LYS A 93 -11.31 -8.30 -0.24
C LYS A 93 -12.73 -8.39 0.32
N LYS A 94 -12.89 -8.77 1.59
CA LYS A 94 -14.19 -8.87 2.28
C LYS A 94 -14.96 -7.54 2.26
N TYR A 95 -14.26 -6.43 2.42
CA TYR A 95 -14.84 -5.09 2.49
C TYR A 95 -14.69 -4.28 1.19
N HIS A 96 -14.28 -4.91 0.09
CA HIS A 96 -14.08 -4.27 -1.23
C HIS A 96 -13.08 -3.12 -1.21
N VAL A 97 -12.08 -3.20 -0.36
CA VAL A 97 -10.99 -2.23 -0.24
C VAL A 97 -9.82 -2.65 -1.12
N LEU A 98 -9.39 -1.78 -2.03
CA LEU A 98 -8.23 -2.01 -2.90
C LEU A 98 -6.93 -1.79 -2.11
N VAL A 99 -5.95 -2.69 -2.25
CA VAL A 99 -4.64 -2.55 -1.61
C VAL A 99 -3.65 -1.88 -2.57
N VAL A 100 -3.00 -0.82 -2.11
CA VAL A 100 -1.79 -0.26 -2.74
C VAL A 100 -0.61 -0.67 -1.87
N SER A 101 0.19 -1.62 -2.34
CA SER A 101 1.36 -2.12 -1.62
C SER A 101 2.60 -1.30 -2.00
N ASP A 102 3.07 -0.46 -1.09
CA ASP A 102 4.34 0.25 -1.25
C ASP A 102 5.48 -0.66 -0.79
N GLU A 103 6.21 -1.17 -1.75
CA GLU A 103 7.29 -2.14 -1.58
C GLU A 103 8.67 -1.55 -1.93
N ILE A 104 8.81 -0.23 -1.84
CA ILE A 104 10.04 0.49 -2.21
C ILE A 104 11.29 0.03 -1.43
N HIS A 105 11.11 -0.58 -0.24
CA HIS A 105 12.19 -1.08 0.60
C HIS A 105 12.42 -2.60 0.48
N CYS A 106 11.83 -3.26 -0.51
CA CYS A 106 11.81 -4.73 -0.63
C CYS A 106 13.20 -5.39 -0.62
N ASP A 107 14.23 -4.73 -1.15
CA ASP A 107 15.60 -5.24 -1.20
C ASP A 107 16.42 -4.91 0.07
N ILE A 108 15.88 -4.07 0.97
CA ILE A 108 16.59 -3.60 2.17
C ILE A 108 16.11 -4.40 3.38
N THR A 109 16.64 -5.60 3.52
CA THR A 109 16.30 -6.51 4.62
C THR A 109 17.53 -6.88 5.45
N LYS A 110 17.30 -7.29 6.70
CA LYS A 110 18.38 -7.84 7.53
C LYS A 110 18.82 -9.21 7.00
N PRO A 111 20.09 -9.59 7.16
CA PRO A 111 20.55 -10.95 6.81
C PRO A 111 19.65 -12.03 7.46
N GLY A 112 19.22 -12.99 6.65
CA GLY A 112 18.35 -14.10 7.09
C GLY A 112 16.85 -13.76 7.17
N ILE A 113 16.44 -12.50 6.89
CA ILE A 113 15.02 -12.12 6.80
C ILE A 113 14.65 -12.00 5.33
N SER A 114 13.62 -12.73 4.93
CA SER A 114 13.08 -12.66 3.58
C SER A 114 11.85 -11.77 3.53
N TYR A 115 11.84 -10.84 2.60
CA TYR A 115 10.66 -10.08 2.24
C TYR A 115 9.73 -10.94 1.37
N ILE A 116 8.42 -10.75 1.53
CA ILE A 116 7.39 -11.45 0.75
C ILE A 116 6.57 -10.39 0.02
N PRO A 117 6.56 -10.37 -1.34
CA PRO A 117 5.70 -9.48 -2.11
C PRO A 117 4.23 -9.76 -1.79
N PHE A 118 3.45 -8.71 -1.51
CA PHE A 118 2.05 -8.88 -1.13
C PHE A 118 1.25 -9.65 -2.19
N ALA A 119 1.44 -9.33 -3.46
CA ALA A 119 0.76 -10.00 -4.57
C ALA A 119 1.12 -11.50 -4.73
N SER A 120 2.22 -11.97 -4.10
CA SER A 120 2.66 -13.37 -4.16
C SER A 120 2.07 -14.26 -3.06
N VAL A 121 1.32 -13.68 -2.13
CA VAL A 121 0.82 -14.38 -0.94
C VAL A 121 -0.29 -15.35 -1.30
N SER A 122 -1.29 -14.88 -2.06
CA SER A 122 -2.45 -15.66 -2.51
C SER A 122 -3.10 -15.00 -3.73
N ASP A 123 -4.00 -15.72 -4.41
CA ASP A 123 -4.77 -15.16 -5.53
C ASP A 123 -5.60 -13.95 -5.11
N VAL A 124 -6.13 -13.96 -3.89
CA VAL A 124 -6.88 -12.84 -3.31
C VAL A 124 -6.00 -11.58 -3.20
N CYS A 125 -4.77 -11.75 -2.72
CA CYS A 125 -3.82 -10.63 -2.63
C CYS A 125 -3.38 -10.14 -4.01
N ARG A 126 -3.14 -11.07 -4.95
CA ARG A 126 -2.71 -10.75 -6.32
C ARG A 126 -3.75 -9.94 -7.07
N ASP A 127 -5.01 -10.39 -7.03
CA ASP A 127 -6.08 -9.85 -7.88
C ASP A 127 -6.74 -8.60 -7.28
N ASN A 128 -6.36 -8.19 -6.06
CA ASN A 128 -6.85 -6.99 -5.37
C ASN A 128 -5.73 -6.04 -4.95
N CYS A 129 -4.64 -5.98 -5.72
CA CYS A 129 -3.45 -5.23 -5.36
C CYS A 129 -2.88 -4.41 -6.52
N ILE A 130 -2.36 -3.25 -6.17
CA ILE A 130 -1.45 -2.43 -6.98
C ILE A 130 -0.12 -2.38 -6.23
N THR A 131 0.93 -2.99 -6.77
CA THR A 131 2.28 -2.98 -6.16
C THR A 131 3.10 -1.84 -6.73
N CYS A 132 3.70 -1.03 -5.86
CA CYS A 132 4.61 0.05 -6.21
C CYS A 132 6.04 -0.30 -5.77
N VAL A 133 6.98 -0.32 -6.70
CA VAL A 133 8.41 -0.57 -6.45
C VAL A 133 9.27 0.49 -7.12
N ALA A 134 10.44 0.73 -6.57
CA ALA A 134 11.43 1.63 -7.18
C ALA A 134 12.85 1.23 -6.78
N PRO A 135 13.83 1.36 -7.67
CA PRO A 135 15.24 1.06 -7.36
C PRO A 135 15.89 2.15 -6.49
N THR A 136 15.20 3.24 -6.27
CA THR A 136 15.75 4.49 -5.73
C THR A 136 16.31 4.35 -4.31
N LYS A 137 15.71 3.50 -3.48
CA LYS A 137 16.19 3.24 -2.11
C LYS A 137 17.32 2.22 -2.09
N THR A 138 17.18 1.13 -2.82
CA THR A 138 18.18 0.06 -2.92
C THR A 138 19.51 0.57 -3.45
N PHE A 139 19.48 1.40 -4.49
CA PHE A 139 20.69 1.87 -5.20
C PHE A 139 21.07 3.32 -4.85
N ASN A 140 20.37 3.97 -3.89
CA ASN A 140 20.63 5.36 -3.49
C ASN A 140 20.59 6.35 -4.69
N ILE A 141 19.59 6.20 -5.55
CA ILE A 141 19.43 6.97 -6.80
C ILE A 141 18.11 7.76 -6.84
N ALA A 142 17.69 8.32 -5.71
CA ALA A 142 16.40 9.01 -5.58
C ALA A 142 16.19 10.14 -6.61
N GLY A 143 17.26 10.78 -7.08
CA GLY A 143 17.21 11.85 -8.08
C GLY A 143 16.75 11.41 -9.49
N ILE A 144 16.77 10.11 -9.80
CA ILE A 144 16.32 9.58 -11.10
C ILE A 144 14.78 9.58 -11.20
N GLN A 145 14.08 9.59 -10.07
CA GLN A 145 12.60 9.65 -9.98
C GLN A 145 11.89 8.57 -10.82
N THR A 146 12.43 7.34 -10.84
CA THR A 146 11.84 6.22 -11.56
C THR A 146 11.17 5.24 -10.61
N ALA A 147 10.03 4.68 -11.03
CA ALA A 147 9.29 3.67 -10.29
C ALA A 147 8.55 2.74 -11.25
N ALA A 148 8.21 1.55 -10.79
CA ALA A 148 7.34 0.64 -11.52
C ALA A 148 6.07 0.37 -10.72
N VAL A 149 4.95 0.23 -11.44
CA VAL A 149 3.65 -0.16 -10.89
C VAL A 149 3.26 -1.50 -11.51
N ILE A 150 3.02 -2.49 -10.66
CA ILE A 150 2.72 -3.87 -11.05
C ILE A 150 1.28 -4.19 -10.65
N VAL A 151 0.48 -4.62 -11.62
CA VAL A 151 -0.94 -4.93 -11.41
C VAL A 151 -1.31 -6.19 -12.18
N ALA A 152 -1.78 -7.22 -11.49
CA ALA A 152 -2.16 -8.48 -12.12
C ALA A 152 -3.55 -8.42 -12.78
N ASP A 153 -4.54 -7.85 -12.08
CA ASP A 153 -5.90 -7.70 -12.61
C ASP A 153 -5.95 -6.72 -13.80
N GLU A 154 -6.53 -7.16 -14.92
CA GLU A 154 -6.55 -6.39 -16.17
C GLU A 154 -7.39 -5.10 -16.06
N ASN A 155 -8.51 -5.14 -15.35
CA ASN A 155 -9.39 -3.99 -15.20
C ASN A 155 -8.74 -2.91 -14.32
N ILE A 156 -8.13 -3.33 -13.20
CA ILE A 156 -7.37 -2.43 -12.32
C ILE A 156 -6.18 -1.85 -13.10
N ARG A 157 -5.43 -2.68 -13.82
CA ARG A 157 -4.27 -2.28 -14.62
C ARG A 157 -4.64 -1.23 -15.67
N HIS A 158 -5.72 -1.45 -16.42
CA HIS A 158 -6.19 -0.50 -17.43
C HIS A 158 -6.52 0.87 -16.81
N ARG A 159 -7.24 0.87 -15.69
CA ARG A 159 -7.56 2.11 -14.96
C ARG A 159 -6.31 2.84 -14.45
N VAL A 160 -5.33 2.10 -13.95
CA VAL A 160 -4.04 2.67 -13.47
C VAL A 160 -3.26 3.29 -14.63
N ILE A 161 -3.12 2.58 -15.75
CA ILE A 161 -2.43 3.07 -16.96
C ILE A 161 -3.07 4.39 -17.41
N THR A 162 -4.40 4.42 -17.62
CA THR A 162 -5.12 5.63 -18.00
C THR A 162 -4.90 6.78 -17.01
N GLY A 163 -4.82 6.48 -15.71
CA GLY A 163 -4.54 7.49 -14.69
C GLY A 163 -3.13 8.08 -14.80
N LEU A 164 -2.13 7.22 -14.99
CA LEU A 164 -0.73 7.64 -15.13
C LEU A 164 -0.51 8.43 -16.43
N GLU A 165 -1.12 8.01 -17.54
CA GLU A 165 -1.08 8.74 -18.82
C GLU A 165 -1.71 10.13 -18.68
N THR A 166 -2.85 10.24 -18.02
CA THR A 166 -3.53 11.54 -17.76
C THR A 166 -2.65 12.49 -16.95
N ASP A 167 -1.85 11.95 -16.04
CA ASP A 167 -0.93 12.72 -15.22
C ASP A 167 0.45 12.92 -15.85
N HIS A 168 0.64 12.45 -17.09
CA HIS A 168 1.93 12.49 -17.81
C HIS A 168 3.07 11.79 -17.08
N LEU A 169 2.75 10.70 -16.35
CA LEU A 169 3.72 9.91 -15.58
C LEU A 169 4.04 8.54 -16.20
N ALA A 170 3.27 8.09 -17.19
CA ALA A 170 3.57 6.91 -17.94
C ALA A 170 4.35 7.29 -19.19
N GLU A 171 5.54 6.73 -19.35
CA GLU A 171 6.22 6.67 -20.64
C GLU A 171 5.79 5.38 -21.34
N THR A 172 5.38 5.51 -22.58
CA THR A 172 5.02 4.40 -23.47
C THR A 172 6.25 3.77 -24.08
#